data_08b4b63bc4e9dc81037f279a01f74480
#
_entry.id   08b4b63bc4e9dc81037f279a01f74480
#
_cell.length_a   1.000
_cell.length_b   1.000
_cell.length_c   1.000
_cell.angle_alpha   90.00
_cell.angle_beta   90.00
_cell.angle_gamma   90.00
#
_symmetry.space_group_name_H-M   'P 1'
#
loop_
_entity.id
_entity.type
_entity.pdbx_description
1 polymer ?
#
loop_
_entity_poly.entity_id
_entity_poly.type
_entity_poly.pdbx_seq_one_letter_code
_entity_poly.pdbx_strand_id
1 'polypeptide(L)'
;MPIVIRWIVVKIIRSANRLQAPIFIPAAIISILILLFQTILIEVIDDKRSILFMNNLLSTSSSIVAFLCLLYAANNMEGRSKKAWLMMAVAMLFNSFGEGTWAFIEFVLQEDPFPSVADFAYLMFYPLFAAGIFLLPNAALSPW
;
A
#
# COMPACT_ATOMS: atom_id res chain seq x y z
N MET A 1 10.22 4.15 -40.15
CA MET A 1 9.46 3.31 -39.19
C MET A 1 8.10 3.03 -39.77
N PRO A 2 7.71 1.79 -40.05
CA PRO A 2 6.45 1.52 -40.76
C PRO A 2 5.24 1.98 -39.94
N ILE A 3 4.29 2.57 -40.61
CA ILE A 3 3.05 3.17 -40.05
C ILE A 3 2.29 2.19 -39.13
N VAL A 4 2.37 0.90 -39.39
CA VAL A 4 1.76 -0.17 -38.61
C VAL A 4 2.31 -0.25 -37.18
N ILE A 5 3.63 -0.12 -37.01
CA ILE A 5 4.27 -0.15 -35.67
C ILE A 5 3.82 1.05 -34.84
N ARG A 6 3.76 2.24 -35.45
CA ARG A 6 3.29 3.46 -34.79
C ARG A 6 1.83 3.33 -34.32
N TRP A 7 0.99 2.69 -35.12
CA TRP A 7 -0.43 2.47 -34.81
C TRP A 7 -0.62 1.47 -33.66
N ILE A 8 0.17 0.38 -33.65
CA ILE A 8 0.17 -0.62 -32.58
C ILE A 8 0.64 -0.01 -31.25
N VAL A 9 1.74 0.75 -31.27
CA VAL A 9 2.28 1.41 -30.07
C VAL A 9 1.27 2.42 -29.51
N VAL A 10 0.64 3.23 -30.37
CA VAL A 10 -0.40 4.19 -29.91
C VAL A 10 -1.62 3.47 -29.35
N LYS A 11 -2.01 2.34 -29.93
CA LYS A 11 -3.15 1.54 -29.45
C LYS A 11 -2.85 0.89 -28.09
N ILE A 12 -1.63 0.38 -27.89
CA ILE A 12 -1.18 -0.19 -26.62
C ILE A 12 -1.12 0.88 -25.52
N ILE A 13 -0.51 2.04 -25.81
CA ILE A 13 -0.43 3.16 -24.86
C ILE A 13 -1.83 3.68 -24.51
N ARG A 14 -2.72 3.78 -25.49
CA ARG A 14 -4.10 4.25 -25.28
C ARG A 14 -4.95 3.22 -24.53
N SER A 15 -4.70 1.93 -24.69
CA SER A 15 -5.34 0.84 -23.92
C SER A 15 -4.84 0.81 -22.48
N ALA A 16 -3.54 0.93 -22.25
CA ALA A 16 -2.94 1.00 -20.92
C ALA A 16 -3.44 2.23 -20.14
N ASN A 17 -3.48 3.41 -20.77
CA ASN A 17 -4.01 4.63 -20.16
C ASN A 17 -5.50 4.54 -19.84
N ARG A 18 -6.31 3.83 -20.64
CA ARG A 18 -7.76 3.68 -20.36
C ARG A 18 -8.05 2.76 -19.15
N LEU A 19 -7.21 1.79 -18.88
CA LEU A 19 -7.38 0.88 -17.76
C LEU A 19 -6.86 1.46 -16.43
N GLN A 20 -5.89 2.37 -16.49
CA GLN A 20 -5.27 2.96 -15.29
C GLN A 20 -5.91 4.28 -14.85
N ALA A 21 -6.36 5.11 -15.80
CA ALA A 21 -6.95 6.42 -15.50
C ALA A 21 -8.15 6.37 -14.53
N PRO A 22 -9.14 5.45 -14.69
CA PRO A 22 -10.32 5.44 -13.83
C PRO A 22 -10.04 5.03 -12.37
N ILE A 23 -8.92 4.34 -12.11
CA ILE A 23 -8.54 3.89 -10.77
C ILE A 23 -7.55 4.88 -10.13
N PHE A 24 -6.64 5.44 -10.92
CA PHE A 24 -5.59 6.34 -10.44
C PHE A 24 -6.14 7.67 -9.91
N ILE A 25 -7.13 8.25 -10.61
CA ILE A 25 -7.75 9.52 -10.20
C ILE A 25 -8.44 9.43 -8.83
N PRO A 26 -9.36 8.47 -8.58
CA PRO A 26 -10.00 8.36 -7.28
C PRO A 26 -8.99 8.00 -6.17
N ALA A 27 -7.98 7.16 -6.44
CA ALA A 27 -6.94 6.86 -5.48
C ALA A 27 -6.12 8.11 -5.10
N ALA A 28 -5.74 8.93 -6.07
CA ALA A 28 -5.05 10.19 -5.83
C ALA A 28 -5.91 11.18 -5.02
N ILE A 29 -7.20 11.31 -5.36
CA ILE A 29 -8.14 12.17 -4.63
C ILE A 29 -8.26 11.70 -3.18
N ILE A 30 -8.46 10.40 -2.94
CA ILE A 30 -8.56 9.83 -1.59
C ILE A 30 -7.27 10.11 -0.81
N SER A 31 -6.10 9.91 -1.41
CA SER A 31 -4.81 10.18 -0.76
C SER A 31 -4.65 11.65 -0.38
N ILE A 32 -5.05 12.57 -1.26
CA ILE A 32 -5.02 14.01 -0.99
C ILE A 32 -6.00 14.36 0.15
N LEU A 33 -7.20 13.81 0.15
CA LEU A 33 -8.18 14.02 1.22
C LEU A 33 -7.69 13.52 2.58
N ILE A 34 -7.02 12.36 2.62
CA ILE A 34 -6.41 11.82 3.84
C ILE A 34 -5.32 12.78 4.35
N LEU A 35 -4.43 13.26 3.46
CA LEU A 35 -3.37 14.21 3.84
C LEU A 35 -3.95 15.54 4.36
N LEU A 36 -4.95 16.09 3.69
CA LEU A 36 -5.63 17.32 4.15
C LEU A 36 -6.30 17.11 5.51
N PHE A 37 -6.97 15.99 5.69
CA PHE A 37 -7.60 15.64 6.96
C PHE A 37 -6.57 15.54 8.09
N GLN A 38 -5.42 14.89 7.87
CA GLN A 38 -4.33 14.83 8.84
C GLN A 38 -3.79 16.22 9.17
N THR A 39 -3.58 17.07 8.17
CA THR A 39 -3.08 18.44 8.39
C THR A 39 -4.04 19.25 9.23
N ILE A 40 -5.34 19.18 8.94
CA ILE A 40 -6.39 19.88 9.71
C ILE A 40 -6.44 19.35 11.16
N LEU A 41 -6.34 18.03 11.36
CA LEU A 41 -6.32 17.45 12.71
C LEU A 41 -5.17 17.97 13.55
N ILE A 42 -3.97 18.10 12.97
CA ILE A 42 -2.78 18.61 13.66
C ILE A 42 -2.95 20.08 14.06
N GLU A 43 -3.64 20.89 13.25
CA GLU A 43 -3.86 22.31 13.54
C GLU A 43 -5.01 22.57 14.53
N VAL A 44 -6.03 21.70 14.55
CA VAL A 44 -7.25 21.90 15.38
C VAL A 44 -7.11 21.28 16.78
N ILE A 45 -6.28 20.23 16.93
CA ILE A 45 -6.12 19.53 18.19
C ILE A 45 -4.84 20.03 18.88
N ASP A 46 -4.98 20.73 19.99
CA ASP A 46 -3.85 21.22 20.80
C ASP A 46 -3.18 20.11 21.63
N ASP A 47 -3.88 19.02 21.91
CA ASP A 47 -3.38 17.92 22.72
C ASP A 47 -2.53 16.95 21.91
N LYS A 48 -1.23 16.94 22.17
CA LYS A 48 -0.26 16.04 21.53
C LYS A 48 -0.64 14.55 21.62
N ARG A 49 -1.22 14.13 22.75
CA ARG A 49 -1.58 12.73 22.94
C ARG A 49 -2.73 12.32 22.02
N SER A 50 -3.70 13.19 21.85
CA SER A 50 -4.81 12.97 20.92
C SER A 50 -4.36 12.95 19.48
N ILE A 51 -3.41 13.80 19.08
CA ILE A 51 -2.82 13.80 17.74
C ILE A 51 -2.10 12.48 17.47
N LEU A 52 -1.24 12.02 18.39
CA LEU A 52 -0.52 10.77 18.27
C LEU A 52 -1.48 9.57 18.16
N PHE A 53 -2.52 9.54 18.98
CA PHE A 53 -3.54 8.50 18.93
C PHE A 53 -4.25 8.45 17.56
N MET A 54 -4.68 9.60 17.05
CA MET A 54 -5.35 9.69 15.76
C MET A 54 -4.43 9.29 14.61
N ASN A 55 -3.15 9.69 14.64
CA ASN A 55 -2.17 9.29 13.64
C ASN A 55 -1.95 7.77 13.64
N ASN A 56 -1.77 7.17 14.81
CA ASN A 56 -1.58 5.72 14.93
C ASN A 56 -2.83 4.93 14.49
N LEU A 57 -4.03 5.42 14.86
CA LEU A 57 -5.28 4.81 14.43
C LEU A 57 -5.44 4.86 12.90
N LEU A 58 -5.12 6.01 12.29
CA LEU A 58 -5.22 6.19 10.83
C LEU A 58 -4.19 5.34 10.10
N SER A 59 -2.94 5.30 10.58
CA SER A 59 -1.87 4.47 10.02
C SER A 59 -2.24 2.99 10.06
N THR A 60 -2.61 2.48 11.23
CA THR A 60 -3.03 1.09 11.41
C THR A 60 -4.24 0.76 10.51
N SER A 61 -5.25 1.63 10.48
CA SER A 61 -6.44 1.40 9.65
C SER A 61 -6.11 1.37 8.16
N SER A 62 -5.27 2.29 7.69
CA SER A 62 -4.87 2.35 6.28
C SER A 62 -4.05 1.13 5.85
N SER A 63 -3.17 0.62 6.70
CA SER A 63 -2.39 -0.58 6.41
C SER A 63 -3.26 -1.84 6.37
N ILE A 64 -4.27 -1.95 7.24
CA ILE A 64 -5.27 -3.04 7.20
C ILE A 64 -6.08 -2.98 5.90
N VAL A 65 -6.56 -1.81 5.52
CA VAL A 65 -7.30 -1.63 4.25
C VAL A 65 -6.42 -2.00 3.06
N ALA A 66 -5.16 -1.57 3.04
CA ALA A 66 -4.22 -1.94 1.99
C ALA A 66 -4.00 -3.47 1.94
N PHE A 67 -3.84 -4.14 3.08
CA PHE A 67 -3.78 -5.60 3.16
C PHE A 67 -5.00 -6.27 2.53
N LEU A 68 -6.21 -5.83 2.91
CA LEU A 68 -7.45 -6.40 2.38
C LEU A 68 -7.60 -6.16 0.87
N CYS A 69 -7.23 -4.98 0.37
CA CYS A 69 -7.23 -4.68 -1.07
C CYS A 69 -6.26 -5.57 -1.85
N LEU A 70 -5.05 -5.79 -1.34
CA LEU A 70 -4.06 -6.67 -1.96
C LEU A 70 -4.51 -8.13 -1.93
N LEU A 71 -5.10 -8.58 -0.84
CA LEU A 71 -5.67 -9.92 -0.72
C LEU A 71 -6.83 -10.13 -1.70
N TYR A 72 -7.72 -9.14 -1.82
CA TYR A 72 -8.79 -9.15 -2.82
C TYR A 72 -8.23 -9.22 -4.25
N ALA A 73 -7.22 -8.40 -4.56
CA ALA A 73 -6.56 -8.44 -5.86
C ALA A 73 -5.94 -9.83 -6.13
N ALA A 74 -5.25 -10.41 -5.14
CA ALA A 74 -4.66 -11.75 -5.25
C ALA A 74 -5.71 -12.84 -5.55
N ASN A 75 -6.90 -12.75 -4.93
CA ASN A 75 -7.96 -13.73 -5.15
C ASN A 75 -8.58 -13.65 -6.56
N ASN A 76 -8.45 -12.52 -7.23
CA ASN A 76 -8.93 -12.32 -8.61
C ASN A 76 -7.82 -12.55 -9.67
N MET A 77 -6.65 -13.00 -9.26
CA MET A 77 -5.51 -13.29 -10.14
C MET A 77 -5.16 -14.77 -10.12
N GLU A 78 -4.42 -15.21 -11.13
CA GLU A 78 -3.96 -16.60 -11.25
C GLU A 78 -2.43 -16.66 -11.43
N GLY A 79 -1.89 -17.86 -11.27
CA GLY A 79 -0.50 -18.16 -11.55
C GLY A 79 0.51 -17.30 -10.78
N ARG A 80 1.48 -16.75 -11.51
CA ARG A 80 2.57 -15.94 -10.94
C ARG A 80 2.07 -14.62 -10.37
N SER A 81 1.09 -13.99 -11.02
CA SER A 81 0.48 -12.74 -10.54
C SER A 81 -0.18 -12.93 -9.18
N LYS A 82 -0.93 -14.02 -8.99
CA LYS A 82 -1.53 -14.34 -7.68
C LYS A 82 -0.48 -14.42 -6.58
N LYS A 83 0.63 -15.11 -6.83
CA LYS A 83 1.73 -15.23 -5.87
C LYS A 83 2.35 -13.87 -5.53
N ALA A 84 2.53 -13.01 -6.53
CA ALA A 84 3.06 -11.66 -6.35
C ALA A 84 2.15 -10.82 -5.43
N TRP A 85 0.84 -10.78 -5.72
CA TRP A 85 -0.13 -10.03 -4.93
C TRP A 85 -0.28 -10.61 -3.51
N LEU A 86 -0.26 -11.94 -3.35
CA LEU A 86 -0.25 -12.57 -2.02
C LEU A 86 0.98 -12.20 -1.21
N MET A 87 2.17 -12.18 -1.82
CA MET A 87 3.40 -11.78 -1.14
C MET A 87 3.33 -10.34 -0.65
N MET A 88 2.83 -9.42 -1.49
CA MET A 88 2.60 -8.03 -1.09
C MET A 88 1.53 -7.90 0.00
N ALA A 89 0.47 -8.72 -0.04
CA ALA A 89 -0.53 -8.75 1.01
C ALA A 89 0.08 -9.22 2.34
N VAL A 90 0.89 -10.29 2.34
CA VAL A 90 1.60 -10.75 3.54
C VAL A 90 2.53 -9.66 4.08
N ALA A 91 3.24 -8.94 3.21
CA ALA A 91 4.06 -7.80 3.64
C ALA A 91 3.21 -6.75 4.36
N MET A 92 2.06 -6.35 3.79
CA MET A 92 1.16 -5.39 4.44
C MET A 92 0.57 -5.90 5.75
N LEU A 93 0.38 -7.21 5.90
CA LEU A 93 -0.02 -7.82 7.18
C LEU A 93 1.06 -7.60 8.25
N PHE A 94 2.34 -7.80 7.90
CA PHE A 94 3.46 -7.49 8.81
C PHE A 94 3.50 -6.02 9.18
N ASN A 95 3.30 -5.13 8.22
CA ASN A 95 3.22 -3.70 8.48
C ASN A 95 2.06 -3.37 9.44
N SER A 96 0.86 -3.90 9.19
CA SER A 96 -0.31 -3.69 10.06
C SER A 96 -0.09 -4.21 11.48
N PHE A 97 0.60 -5.34 11.61
CA PHE A 97 0.98 -5.89 12.90
C PHE A 97 1.99 -4.98 13.63
N GLY A 98 2.97 -4.44 12.91
CA GLY A 98 3.92 -3.47 13.45
C GLY A 98 3.23 -2.22 13.98
N GLU A 99 2.35 -1.61 13.17
CA GLU A 99 1.55 -0.43 13.55
C GLU A 99 0.67 -0.70 14.78
N GLY A 100 -0.03 -1.83 14.80
CA GLY A 100 -0.89 -2.21 15.93
C GLY A 100 -0.08 -2.46 17.22
N THR A 101 1.08 -3.12 17.11
CA THR A 101 1.98 -3.37 18.25
C THR A 101 2.56 -2.07 18.77
N TRP A 102 3.00 -1.17 17.88
CA TRP A 102 3.49 0.15 18.24
C TRP A 102 2.43 0.95 19.01
N ALA A 103 1.22 1.04 18.44
CA ALA A 103 0.10 1.73 19.08
C ALA A 103 -0.24 1.13 20.46
N PHE A 104 -0.19 -0.20 20.59
CA PHE A 104 -0.45 -0.88 21.86
C PHE A 104 0.59 -0.53 22.91
N ILE A 105 1.88 -0.59 22.59
CA ILE A 105 2.95 -0.25 23.54
C ILE A 105 2.85 1.22 23.96
N GLU A 106 2.68 2.13 23.01
CA GLU A 106 2.64 3.57 23.27
C GLU A 106 1.41 3.99 24.10
N PHE A 107 0.22 3.47 23.78
CA PHE A 107 -1.03 3.94 24.40
C PHE A 107 -1.50 3.10 25.58
N VAL A 108 -1.29 1.78 25.53
CA VAL A 108 -1.77 0.87 26.60
C VAL A 108 -0.70 0.67 27.66
N LEU A 109 0.53 0.35 27.25
CA LEU A 109 1.63 0.15 28.20
C LEU A 109 2.25 1.47 28.65
N GLN A 110 2.10 2.54 27.86
CA GLN A 110 2.69 3.87 28.12
C GLN A 110 4.22 3.80 28.21
N GLU A 111 4.82 2.93 27.42
CA GLU A 111 6.26 2.71 27.31
C GLU A 111 6.76 3.23 25.94
N ASP A 112 8.09 3.41 25.83
CA ASP A 112 8.71 3.70 24.54
C ASP A 112 8.62 2.44 23.66
N PRO A 113 7.97 2.52 22.50
CA PRO A 113 7.81 1.36 21.63
C PRO A 113 9.10 0.94 20.90
N PHE A 114 10.20 1.65 21.06
CA PHE A 114 11.50 1.31 20.47
C PHE A 114 12.56 0.97 21.55
N PRO A 115 13.31 -0.14 21.42
CA PRO A 115 13.18 -1.24 20.46
C PRO A 115 12.09 -2.25 20.84
N SER A 116 11.34 -2.74 19.88
CA SER A 116 10.24 -3.69 20.14
C SER A 116 10.02 -4.72 19.03
N VAL A 117 9.04 -5.59 19.23
CA VAL A 117 8.60 -6.56 18.22
C VAL A 117 8.03 -5.85 16.99
N ALA A 118 7.54 -4.61 17.13
CA ALA A 118 7.08 -3.80 16.01
C ALA A 118 8.19 -3.56 14.99
N ASP A 119 9.43 -3.29 15.43
CA ASP A 119 10.57 -3.06 14.55
C ASP A 119 10.88 -4.27 13.68
N PHE A 120 10.79 -5.47 14.25
CA PHE A 120 10.96 -6.70 13.49
C PHE A 120 9.87 -6.83 12.41
N ALA A 121 8.64 -6.51 12.74
CA ALA A 121 7.54 -6.56 11.77
C ALA A 121 7.74 -5.56 10.61
N TYR A 122 8.17 -4.34 10.91
CA TYR A 122 8.51 -3.35 9.90
C TYR A 122 9.69 -3.80 9.02
N LEU A 123 10.73 -4.39 9.60
CA LEU A 123 11.87 -4.91 8.85
C LEU A 123 11.46 -6.05 7.91
N MET A 124 10.53 -6.91 8.31
CA MET A 124 10.01 -7.99 7.46
C MET A 124 9.15 -7.49 6.31
N PHE A 125 8.48 -6.36 6.47
CA PHE A 125 7.69 -5.75 5.41
C PHE A 125 8.51 -5.50 4.13
N TYR A 126 9.68 -4.89 4.25
CA TYR A 126 10.47 -4.47 3.09
C TYR A 126 10.89 -5.62 2.17
N PRO A 127 11.55 -6.70 2.65
CA PRO A 127 11.96 -7.79 1.77
C PRO A 127 10.77 -8.56 1.20
N LEU A 128 9.69 -8.73 1.95
CA LEU A 128 8.49 -9.40 1.46
C LEU A 128 7.80 -8.58 0.35
N PHE A 129 7.69 -7.27 0.54
CA PHE A 129 7.09 -6.40 -0.46
C PHE A 129 7.94 -6.32 -1.72
N ALA A 130 9.27 -6.21 -1.59
CA ALA A 130 10.20 -6.26 -2.70
C ALA A 130 10.11 -7.59 -3.46
N ALA A 131 10.07 -8.73 -2.76
CA ALA A 131 9.88 -10.04 -3.37
C ALA A 131 8.57 -10.12 -4.15
N GLY A 132 7.48 -9.55 -3.62
CA GLY A 132 6.21 -9.44 -4.32
C GLY A 132 6.33 -8.68 -5.64
N ILE A 133 7.02 -7.54 -5.63
CA ILE A 133 7.25 -6.74 -6.85
C ILE A 133 8.06 -7.53 -7.87
N PHE A 134 9.13 -8.22 -7.47
CA PHE A 134 9.95 -9.04 -8.38
C PHE A 134 9.19 -10.24 -8.95
N LEU A 135 8.17 -10.73 -8.27
CA LEU A 135 7.30 -11.78 -8.77
C LEU A 135 6.28 -11.29 -9.81
N LEU A 136 6.03 -9.99 -9.93
CA LEU A 136 5.12 -9.46 -10.95
C LEU A 136 5.64 -9.84 -12.35
N PRO A 137 4.76 -10.30 -13.25
CA PRO A 137 5.17 -10.61 -14.60
C PRO A 137 5.59 -9.32 -15.32
N ASN A 138 6.78 -9.33 -15.93
CA ASN A 138 7.22 -8.23 -16.78
C ASN A 138 6.31 -8.16 -18.01
N ALA A 139 5.49 -7.15 -18.10
CA ALA A 139 4.62 -6.90 -19.26
C ALA A 139 5.41 -6.76 -20.58
N ALA A 140 6.72 -6.46 -20.51
CA ALA A 140 7.62 -6.33 -21.65
C ALA A 140 8.14 -7.68 -22.18
N LEU A 141 8.01 -8.78 -21.41
CA LEU A 141 8.57 -10.08 -21.74
C LEU A 141 7.50 -11.17 -21.97
N SER A 142 6.22 -10.81 -21.97
CA SER A 142 5.14 -11.72 -22.34
C SER A 142 5.02 -11.72 -23.87
N PRO A 143 5.57 -12.72 -24.60
CA PRO A 143 5.07 -13.02 -25.92
C PRO A 143 3.70 -13.67 -25.68
N TRP A 144 2.66 -12.99 -26.13
CA TRP A 144 1.24 -13.39 -26.31
C TRP A 144 0.81 -14.77 -25.81
#